data_cac2a15bae1382f05bd54bc06db2ab19
#
_entry.id   cac2a15bae1382f05bd54bc06db2ab19
#
_cell.length_a   1.000
_cell.length_b   1.000
_cell.length_c   1.000
_cell.angle_alpha   90.00
_cell.angle_beta   90.00
_cell.angle_gamma   90.00
#
_symmetry.space_group_name_H-M   'P 1'
#
loop_
_entity.id
_entity.type
_entity.pdbx_description
1 polymer ?
#
loop_
_entity_poly.entity_id
_entity_poly.type
_entity_poly.pdbx_seq_one_letter_code
_entity_poly.pdbx_strand_id
1 'polypeptide(L)'
;MVDQSGRVHLVRSKYILASQEGEILEEYTPDNGYIKRLAPLYDGRIAFEIKGDGKDGGMLLQYIDEETHNPVTLATLKKEAFCLTLFDEDTLLYADREGLYRSGLSGENPEMIYRWSNHGVIIHGVSALQADEEGRIKLIYSDSENGNYLCLEPTTEEMAVCEITMGVGPDDMNFYKWVVAEFNKRYPTCHIELVEYTYEDKTALLTQLTAGKGPVLLDSSMLGFEELEELWEPLDTVMEQLGLTEKLLPTAMEMGKINGTLYGVVKNFWLETVVASPDLKDWDYDTFFQCIQDRPELEAICDYYGGNGMNDLFRLLIHGLDDNYFIIPDEETGEMYFDSERLRQVMDLVEKYCIAEEVEPGNSLLEGKTLCNVLTIRTPEEAAEYRLIYGEDANYIGYPAKDGGMHYMFPFGMLSIRRTATKEEKEAAAAFLALHLSYEGQIHAAKAHTFQLSVRRDVLEEQIASASMGSQMNIPGEVSVGSNVDIEKDGAMLLDLIDRAKPYKTFPRELWNILYEEEDLYLSGSITKDILIDHLENRIGLYLEEKR
;
A
#
# COMPACT_ATOMS: atom_id res chain seq x y z
N MET A 1 -36.83 -1.10 -18.60
CA MET A 1 -36.87 -2.45 -19.21
C MET A 1 -38.20 -2.63 -19.91
N VAL A 2 -38.25 -3.54 -20.86
CA VAL A 2 -39.50 -3.94 -21.55
C VAL A 2 -39.69 -5.42 -21.31
N ASP A 3 -40.89 -5.82 -20.86
CA ASP A 3 -41.23 -7.23 -20.64
C ASP A 3 -41.66 -7.95 -21.94
N GLN A 4 -41.95 -9.24 -21.84
CA GLN A 4 -42.34 -10.06 -23.00
C GLN A 4 -43.67 -9.62 -23.63
N SER A 5 -44.53 -8.92 -22.88
CA SER A 5 -45.79 -8.36 -23.38
C SER A 5 -45.65 -6.96 -23.96
N GLY A 6 -44.45 -6.42 -23.96
CA GLY A 6 -44.11 -5.10 -24.49
C GLY A 6 -44.39 -3.93 -23.54
N ARG A 7 -44.77 -4.21 -22.29
CA ARG A 7 -44.97 -3.16 -21.27
C ARG A 7 -43.60 -2.60 -20.80
N VAL A 8 -43.58 -1.34 -20.46
CA VAL A 8 -42.37 -0.60 -20.06
C VAL A 8 -42.31 -0.47 -18.56
N HIS A 9 -41.24 -1.01 -17.97
CA HIS A 9 -40.95 -0.89 -16.55
C HIS A 9 -39.89 0.19 -16.34
N LEU A 10 -40.19 1.15 -15.48
CA LEU A 10 -39.32 2.28 -15.13
C LEU A 10 -39.12 2.35 -13.64
N VAL A 11 -37.91 2.75 -13.22
CA VAL A 11 -37.58 3.00 -11.83
C VAL A 11 -36.81 4.31 -11.72
N ARG A 12 -37.22 5.14 -10.75
CA ARG A 12 -36.47 6.32 -10.28
C ARG A 12 -36.64 6.45 -8.76
N SER A 13 -37.56 7.31 -8.30
CA SER A 13 -38.00 7.35 -6.90
C SER A 13 -39.14 6.38 -6.60
N LYS A 14 -39.80 5.92 -7.61
CA LYS A 14 -40.90 4.93 -7.59
C LYS A 14 -40.77 3.98 -8.76
N TYR A 15 -41.43 2.83 -8.65
CA TYR A 15 -41.65 1.92 -9.79
C TYR A 15 -42.87 2.38 -10.58
N ILE A 16 -42.77 2.33 -11.90
CA ILE A 16 -43.86 2.66 -12.84
C ILE A 16 -43.92 1.54 -13.87
N LEU A 17 -45.10 1.01 -14.06
CA LEU A 17 -45.47 0.15 -15.19
C LEU A 17 -46.28 0.94 -16.19
N ALA A 18 -45.88 0.95 -17.45
CA ALA A 18 -46.57 1.65 -18.51
C ALA A 18 -46.87 0.73 -19.71
N SER A 19 -47.95 1.03 -20.43
CA SER A 19 -48.28 0.39 -21.72
C SER A 19 -47.26 0.80 -22.80
N GLN A 20 -47.31 0.13 -23.95
CA GLN A 20 -46.48 0.51 -25.13
C GLN A 20 -46.78 1.92 -25.64
N GLU A 21 -48.04 2.38 -25.45
CA GLU A 21 -48.50 3.72 -25.82
C GLU A 21 -48.11 4.79 -24.78
N GLY A 22 -47.50 4.37 -23.65
CA GLY A 22 -47.04 5.26 -22.59
C GLY A 22 -48.10 5.58 -21.53
N GLU A 23 -49.22 4.88 -21.49
CA GLU A 23 -50.22 4.96 -20.43
C GLU A 23 -49.66 4.30 -19.15
N ILE A 24 -49.73 5.00 -18.03
CA ILE A 24 -49.30 4.46 -16.73
C ILE A 24 -50.36 3.47 -16.26
N LEU A 25 -49.96 2.21 -16.12
CA LEU A 25 -50.79 1.12 -15.65
C LEU A 25 -50.74 1.00 -14.12
N GLU A 26 -49.52 1.17 -13.56
CA GLU A 26 -49.27 1.03 -12.12
C GLU A 26 -48.13 1.92 -11.63
N GLU A 27 -48.23 2.35 -10.36
CA GLU A 27 -47.16 3.03 -9.64
C GLU A 27 -47.02 2.44 -8.25
N TYR A 28 -45.77 2.25 -7.82
CA TYR A 28 -45.46 1.77 -6.48
C TYR A 28 -44.28 2.55 -5.84
N THR A 29 -44.45 2.89 -4.58
CA THR A 29 -43.40 3.48 -3.75
C THR A 29 -43.24 2.63 -2.49
N PRO A 30 -42.05 2.12 -2.16
CA PRO A 30 -41.87 1.31 -0.96
C PRO A 30 -42.09 2.12 0.30
N ASP A 31 -42.67 1.50 1.34
CA ASP A 31 -42.90 2.13 2.65
C ASP A 31 -41.60 2.41 3.39
N ASN A 32 -40.58 1.57 3.20
CA ASN A 32 -39.27 1.70 3.81
C ASN A 32 -38.17 1.49 2.76
N GLY A 33 -37.15 2.36 2.79
CA GLY A 33 -36.04 2.29 1.85
C GLY A 33 -36.35 2.90 0.48
N TYR A 34 -35.57 2.51 -0.50
CA TYR A 34 -35.71 3.02 -1.87
C TYR A 34 -35.49 1.90 -2.90
N ILE A 35 -36.13 2.07 -4.07
CA ILE A 35 -35.89 1.14 -5.17
C ILE A 35 -34.55 1.42 -5.81
N LYS A 36 -33.68 0.41 -5.77
CA LYS A 36 -32.31 0.50 -6.29
C LYS A 36 -32.26 0.32 -7.80
N ARG A 37 -32.96 -0.72 -8.32
CA ARG A 37 -32.98 -1.03 -9.75
C ARG A 37 -34.08 -2.04 -10.12
N LEU A 38 -34.23 -2.29 -11.43
CA LEU A 38 -34.99 -3.41 -11.95
C LEU A 38 -34.13 -4.67 -12.04
N ALA A 39 -34.72 -5.83 -11.76
CA ALA A 39 -34.09 -7.14 -11.81
C ALA A 39 -34.89 -8.06 -12.73
N PRO A 40 -34.38 -8.45 -13.91
CA PRO A 40 -35.02 -9.44 -14.74
C PRO A 40 -34.92 -10.83 -14.07
N LEU A 41 -36.03 -11.56 -14.02
CA LEU A 41 -36.07 -12.89 -13.46
C LEU A 41 -35.90 -13.96 -14.57
N TYR A 42 -35.54 -15.18 -14.16
CA TYR A 42 -35.34 -16.32 -15.07
C TYR A 42 -36.57 -16.66 -15.90
N ASP A 43 -37.77 -16.42 -15.37
CA ASP A 43 -39.09 -16.70 -16.02
C ASP A 43 -39.61 -15.54 -16.88
N GLY A 44 -38.79 -14.50 -17.05
CA GLY A 44 -39.13 -13.33 -17.89
C GLY A 44 -39.94 -12.24 -17.19
N ARG A 45 -40.35 -12.44 -15.93
CA ARG A 45 -40.91 -11.36 -15.11
C ARG A 45 -39.85 -10.32 -14.80
N ILE A 46 -40.28 -9.11 -14.50
CA ILE A 46 -39.39 -8.03 -14.05
C ILE A 46 -39.74 -7.68 -12.60
N ALA A 47 -38.77 -7.90 -11.74
CA ALA A 47 -38.79 -7.51 -10.35
C ALA A 47 -38.04 -6.20 -10.14
N PHE A 48 -38.03 -5.71 -8.92
CA PHE A 48 -37.20 -4.56 -8.48
C PHE A 48 -36.57 -4.84 -7.13
N GLU A 49 -35.36 -4.33 -7.01
CA GLU A 49 -34.56 -4.41 -5.78
C GLU A 49 -34.87 -3.20 -4.90
N ILE A 50 -35.17 -3.43 -3.63
CA ILE A 50 -35.33 -2.38 -2.60
C ILE A 50 -34.16 -2.49 -1.64
N LYS A 51 -33.48 -1.36 -1.38
CA LYS A 51 -32.51 -1.24 -0.31
C LYS A 51 -33.20 -0.60 0.90
N GLY A 52 -33.16 -1.29 2.04
CA GLY A 52 -33.74 -0.82 3.30
C GLY A 52 -32.99 0.37 3.89
N ASP A 53 -33.70 1.21 4.66
CA ASP A 53 -33.12 2.28 5.44
C ASP A 53 -32.48 1.73 6.71
N GLY A 54 -31.18 1.88 6.89
CA GLY A 54 -30.49 1.51 8.12
C GLY A 54 -29.05 1.04 7.94
N LYS A 55 -28.31 0.94 9.05
CA LYS A 55 -26.92 0.50 9.06
C LYS A 55 -26.72 -0.96 8.63
N ASP A 56 -27.75 -1.79 8.73
CA ASP A 56 -27.70 -3.21 8.42
C ASP A 56 -27.98 -3.53 6.94
N GLY A 57 -28.29 -2.51 6.09
CA GLY A 57 -28.22 -2.55 4.63
C GLY A 57 -28.97 -3.68 3.92
N GLY A 58 -30.00 -4.28 4.54
CA GLY A 58 -30.74 -5.39 3.97
C GLY A 58 -31.43 -5.04 2.65
N MET A 59 -31.60 -6.03 1.78
CA MET A 59 -32.21 -5.87 0.46
C MET A 59 -33.42 -6.81 0.29
N LEU A 60 -34.41 -6.32 -0.44
CA LEU A 60 -35.60 -7.10 -0.84
C LEU A 60 -35.67 -7.19 -2.36
N LEU A 61 -36.13 -8.32 -2.86
CA LEU A 61 -36.53 -8.52 -4.25
C LEU A 61 -38.03 -8.63 -4.30
N GLN A 62 -38.69 -7.73 -5.02
CA GLN A 62 -40.14 -7.68 -5.10
C GLN A 62 -40.62 -7.53 -6.55
N TYR A 63 -41.85 -7.94 -6.83
CA TYR A 63 -42.58 -7.63 -8.07
C TYR A 63 -44.01 -7.20 -7.74
N ILE A 64 -44.73 -6.58 -8.69
CA ILE A 64 -46.14 -6.27 -8.54
C ILE A 64 -46.95 -7.42 -9.15
N ASP A 65 -47.79 -8.02 -8.33
CA ASP A 65 -48.70 -9.07 -8.77
C ASP A 65 -49.81 -8.49 -9.65
N GLU A 66 -50.01 -9.06 -10.82
CA GLU A 66 -50.92 -8.51 -11.84
C GLU A 66 -52.43 -8.61 -11.48
N GLU A 67 -52.81 -9.56 -10.60
CA GLU A 67 -54.19 -9.74 -10.20
C GLU A 67 -54.56 -8.86 -9.00
N THR A 68 -53.65 -8.79 -8.04
CA THR A 68 -53.91 -8.09 -6.77
C THR A 68 -53.43 -6.66 -6.77
N HIS A 69 -52.57 -6.27 -7.73
CA HIS A 69 -51.87 -4.97 -7.82
C HIS A 69 -51.05 -4.64 -6.57
N ASN A 70 -50.62 -5.65 -5.83
CA ASN A 70 -49.82 -5.49 -4.60
C ASN A 70 -48.38 -5.97 -4.79
N PRO A 71 -47.43 -5.39 -4.06
CA PRO A 71 -46.05 -5.86 -4.06
C PRO A 71 -45.96 -7.23 -3.37
N VAL A 72 -45.29 -8.17 -4.02
CA VAL A 72 -44.99 -9.50 -3.49
C VAL A 72 -43.49 -9.62 -3.31
N THR A 73 -43.07 -9.96 -2.09
CA THR A 73 -41.65 -10.21 -1.78
C THR A 73 -41.26 -11.61 -2.21
N LEU A 74 -40.30 -11.70 -3.13
CA LEU A 74 -39.75 -12.95 -3.65
C LEU A 74 -38.59 -13.43 -2.77
N ALA A 75 -37.69 -12.51 -2.37
CA ALA A 75 -36.52 -12.84 -1.57
C ALA A 75 -36.11 -11.71 -0.65
N THR A 76 -35.37 -12.06 0.42
CA THR A 76 -34.82 -11.13 1.40
C THR A 76 -33.36 -11.46 1.65
N LEU A 77 -32.50 -10.45 1.60
CA LEU A 77 -31.08 -10.57 1.96
C LEU A 77 -30.78 -9.60 3.12
N LYS A 78 -30.21 -10.11 4.21
CA LYS A 78 -29.92 -9.31 5.44
C LYS A 78 -28.69 -8.42 5.30
N LYS A 79 -27.90 -8.58 4.25
CA LYS A 79 -26.69 -7.79 3.96
C LYS A 79 -26.85 -6.98 2.69
N GLU A 80 -25.97 -6.02 2.49
CA GLU A 80 -25.88 -5.31 1.22
C GLU A 80 -25.23 -6.18 0.14
N ALA A 81 -25.77 -6.12 -1.07
CA ALA A 81 -25.18 -6.72 -2.27
C ALA A 81 -25.19 -5.70 -3.42
N PHE A 82 -24.40 -5.97 -4.46
CA PHE A 82 -24.46 -5.15 -5.67
C PHE A 82 -25.82 -5.30 -6.36
N CYS A 83 -26.29 -6.53 -6.54
CA CYS A 83 -27.60 -6.83 -7.12
C CYS A 83 -28.09 -8.22 -6.71
N LEU A 84 -29.42 -8.43 -6.86
CA LEU A 84 -30.14 -9.67 -6.59
C LEU A 84 -31.00 -10.04 -7.77
N THR A 85 -31.18 -11.35 -7.99
CA THR A 85 -32.21 -11.93 -8.86
C THR A 85 -32.57 -13.34 -8.38
N LEU A 86 -33.52 -14.00 -8.98
CA LEU A 86 -33.76 -15.43 -8.76
C LEU A 86 -32.92 -16.25 -9.75
N PHE A 87 -32.33 -17.33 -9.26
CA PHE A 87 -31.74 -18.37 -10.11
C PHE A 87 -32.79 -19.33 -10.62
N ASP A 88 -33.72 -19.73 -9.73
CA ASP A 88 -34.92 -20.52 -9.96
C ASP A 88 -36.00 -20.14 -8.94
N GLU A 89 -37.07 -20.96 -8.79
CA GLU A 89 -38.20 -20.67 -7.90
C GLU A 89 -37.82 -20.53 -6.43
N ASP A 90 -36.82 -21.29 -5.97
CA ASP A 90 -36.44 -21.43 -4.57
C ASP A 90 -35.06 -20.84 -4.23
N THR A 91 -34.31 -20.39 -5.24
CA THR A 91 -32.93 -20.00 -5.10
C THR A 91 -32.69 -18.51 -5.41
N LEU A 92 -32.25 -17.76 -4.42
CA LEU A 92 -31.74 -16.40 -4.59
C LEU A 92 -30.33 -16.43 -5.16
N LEU A 93 -30.09 -15.64 -6.20
CA LEU A 93 -28.78 -15.35 -6.78
C LEU A 93 -28.40 -13.90 -6.47
N TYR A 94 -27.24 -13.66 -5.91
CA TYR A 94 -26.77 -12.30 -5.66
C TYR A 94 -25.27 -12.16 -5.85
N ALA A 95 -24.85 -10.94 -6.13
CA ALA A 95 -23.44 -10.56 -6.28
C ALA A 95 -23.04 -9.51 -5.24
N ASP A 96 -21.91 -9.70 -4.57
CA ASP A 96 -21.29 -8.73 -3.68
C ASP A 96 -19.84 -8.45 -4.09
N ARG A 97 -19.06 -7.84 -3.19
CA ARG A 97 -17.66 -7.47 -3.45
C ARG A 97 -16.72 -8.66 -3.61
N GLU A 98 -17.08 -9.82 -3.03
CA GLU A 98 -16.21 -11.00 -3.03
C GLU A 98 -16.54 -11.97 -4.16
N GLY A 99 -17.84 -12.11 -4.49
CA GLY A 99 -18.25 -13.12 -5.43
C GLY A 99 -19.73 -13.12 -5.78
N LEU A 100 -20.11 -14.20 -6.44
CA LEU A 100 -21.47 -14.54 -6.80
C LEU A 100 -21.93 -15.69 -5.90
N TYR A 101 -23.16 -15.58 -5.38
CA TYR A 101 -23.68 -16.51 -4.39
C TYR A 101 -25.05 -17.03 -4.78
N ARG A 102 -25.32 -18.29 -4.41
CA ARG A 102 -26.64 -18.86 -4.29
C ARG A 102 -27.03 -18.99 -2.83
N SER A 103 -28.29 -18.82 -2.51
CA SER A 103 -28.82 -19.05 -1.17
C SER A 103 -30.30 -19.37 -1.23
N GLY A 104 -30.91 -19.77 -0.10
CA GLY A 104 -32.36 -19.77 0.00
C GLY A 104 -32.92 -18.35 -0.12
N LEU A 105 -34.24 -18.23 -0.36
CA LEU A 105 -34.92 -16.94 -0.57
C LEU A 105 -34.82 -15.98 0.62
N SER A 106 -34.52 -16.48 1.82
CA SER A 106 -34.25 -15.69 3.03
C SER A 106 -32.78 -15.23 3.16
N GLY A 107 -31.93 -15.55 2.18
CA GLY A 107 -30.48 -15.27 2.23
C GLY A 107 -29.72 -16.18 3.19
N GLU A 108 -30.33 -17.26 3.67
CA GLU A 108 -29.68 -18.24 4.55
C GLU A 108 -28.86 -19.25 3.76
N ASN A 109 -27.81 -19.79 4.43
CA ASN A 109 -26.88 -20.76 3.86
C ASN A 109 -26.32 -20.33 2.50
N PRO A 110 -25.63 -19.16 2.41
CA PRO A 110 -25.05 -18.71 1.17
C PRO A 110 -23.91 -19.64 0.73
N GLU A 111 -23.98 -20.08 -0.51
CA GLU A 111 -22.93 -20.81 -1.21
C GLU A 111 -22.28 -19.85 -2.22
N MET A 112 -20.98 -19.65 -2.11
CA MET A 112 -20.23 -18.90 -3.13
C MET A 112 -20.01 -19.81 -4.34
N ILE A 113 -20.59 -19.44 -5.47
CA ILE A 113 -20.48 -20.21 -6.71
C ILE A 113 -19.41 -19.66 -7.67
N TYR A 114 -18.96 -18.43 -7.43
CA TYR A 114 -17.94 -17.80 -8.25
C TYR A 114 -17.25 -16.69 -7.45
N ARG A 115 -15.96 -16.84 -7.18
CA ARG A 115 -15.14 -15.83 -6.52
C ARG A 115 -14.44 -14.98 -7.60
N TRP A 116 -14.62 -13.67 -7.58
CA TRP A 116 -14.08 -12.79 -8.62
C TRP A 116 -12.55 -12.91 -8.75
N SER A 117 -11.84 -12.89 -7.62
CA SER A 117 -10.38 -13.00 -7.61
C SER A 117 -9.85 -14.30 -8.21
N ASN A 118 -10.60 -15.41 -8.08
CA ASN A 118 -10.19 -16.70 -8.62
C ASN A 118 -10.20 -16.76 -10.16
N HIS A 119 -10.85 -15.80 -10.80
CA HIS A 119 -11.03 -15.77 -12.24
C HIS A 119 -10.53 -14.48 -12.90
N GLY A 120 -9.74 -13.70 -12.17
CA GLY A 120 -9.19 -12.45 -12.68
C GLY A 120 -10.23 -11.35 -12.93
N VAL A 121 -11.36 -11.42 -12.23
CA VAL A 121 -12.44 -10.43 -12.37
C VAL A 121 -12.31 -9.38 -11.27
N ILE A 122 -12.04 -8.13 -11.67
CA ILE A 122 -12.03 -6.97 -10.77
C ILE A 122 -13.38 -6.29 -10.87
N ILE A 123 -14.07 -6.18 -9.73
CA ILE A 123 -15.43 -5.60 -9.69
C ILE A 123 -15.46 -4.38 -8.77
N HIS A 124 -15.91 -3.25 -9.32
CA HIS A 124 -16.31 -2.07 -8.55
C HIS A 124 -17.84 -2.00 -8.36
N GLY A 125 -18.61 -2.65 -9.22
CA GLY A 125 -20.04 -2.75 -9.10
C GLY A 125 -20.64 -3.69 -10.14
N VAL A 126 -21.82 -4.25 -9.84
CA VAL A 126 -22.62 -5.03 -10.79
C VAL A 126 -23.88 -4.24 -11.10
N SER A 127 -24.11 -3.96 -12.39
CA SER A 127 -25.24 -3.17 -12.86
C SER A 127 -26.42 -4.02 -13.33
N ALA A 128 -26.18 -5.27 -13.72
CA ALA A 128 -27.23 -6.24 -14.06
C ALA A 128 -26.76 -7.66 -13.76
N LEU A 129 -27.68 -8.49 -13.31
CA LEU A 129 -27.51 -9.92 -13.03
C LEU A 129 -28.76 -10.68 -13.46
N GLN A 130 -28.60 -11.78 -14.15
CA GLN A 130 -29.70 -12.63 -14.61
C GLN A 130 -29.24 -14.08 -14.72
N ALA A 131 -30.09 -15.03 -14.32
CA ALA A 131 -29.98 -16.43 -14.72
C ALA A 131 -30.92 -16.70 -15.88
N ASP A 132 -30.59 -17.64 -16.77
CA ASP A 132 -31.49 -18.13 -17.79
C ASP A 132 -31.96 -19.57 -17.50
N GLU A 133 -32.92 -20.07 -18.31
CA GLU A 133 -33.52 -21.40 -18.14
C GLU A 133 -32.50 -22.55 -18.28
N GLU A 134 -31.34 -22.30 -18.90
CA GLU A 134 -30.26 -23.27 -19.06
C GLU A 134 -29.26 -23.22 -17.90
N GLY A 135 -29.51 -22.36 -16.90
CA GLY A 135 -28.67 -22.18 -15.71
C GLY A 135 -27.42 -21.34 -15.97
N ARG A 136 -27.33 -20.68 -17.13
CA ARG A 136 -26.25 -19.72 -17.40
C ARG A 136 -26.52 -18.43 -16.65
N ILE A 137 -25.45 -17.86 -16.06
CA ILE A 137 -25.52 -16.60 -15.31
C ILE A 137 -24.85 -15.51 -16.13
N LYS A 138 -25.62 -14.46 -16.41
CA LYS A 138 -25.18 -13.30 -17.18
C LYS A 138 -25.13 -12.09 -16.29
N LEU A 139 -24.00 -11.35 -16.31
CA LEU A 139 -23.87 -10.13 -15.56
C LEU A 139 -23.16 -9.04 -16.35
N ILE A 140 -23.51 -7.79 -16.04
CA ILE A 140 -22.82 -6.59 -16.47
C ILE A 140 -22.18 -5.96 -15.24
N TYR A 141 -20.87 -5.81 -15.27
CA TYR A 141 -20.11 -5.24 -14.16
C TYR A 141 -19.19 -4.14 -14.64
N SER A 142 -18.74 -3.29 -13.73
CA SER A 142 -17.71 -2.29 -13.98
C SER A 142 -16.45 -2.62 -13.21
N ASP A 143 -15.31 -2.48 -13.85
CA ASP A 143 -14.00 -2.28 -13.23
C ASP A 143 -13.72 -0.77 -13.11
N SER A 144 -12.48 -0.37 -12.84
CA SER A 144 -12.09 1.04 -12.70
C SER A 144 -12.25 1.86 -13.97
N GLU A 145 -12.25 1.23 -15.15
CA GLU A 145 -12.14 1.92 -16.44
C GLU A 145 -13.30 1.59 -17.38
N ASN A 146 -13.87 0.37 -17.31
CA ASN A 146 -14.77 -0.15 -18.31
C ASN A 146 -16.03 -0.79 -17.73
N GLY A 147 -17.08 -0.82 -18.53
CA GLY A 147 -18.23 -1.72 -18.35
C GLY A 147 -17.98 -3.04 -19.07
N ASN A 148 -18.13 -4.16 -18.36
CA ASN A 148 -17.80 -5.49 -18.83
C ASN A 148 -19.03 -6.40 -18.82
N TYR A 149 -19.03 -7.40 -19.67
CA TYR A 149 -20.05 -8.46 -19.71
C TYR A 149 -19.41 -9.81 -19.41
N LEU A 150 -20.02 -10.60 -18.52
CA LEU A 150 -19.60 -11.95 -18.18
C LEU A 150 -20.80 -12.89 -18.34
N CYS A 151 -20.57 -14.03 -18.97
CA CYS A 151 -21.52 -15.14 -19.06
C CYS A 151 -20.86 -16.39 -18.48
N LEU A 152 -21.45 -16.94 -17.42
CA LEU A 152 -20.99 -18.15 -16.76
C LEU A 152 -21.85 -19.32 -17.19
N GLU A 153 -21.23 -20.40 -17.61
CA GLU A 153 -21.91 -21.65 -17.95
C GLU A 153 -21.72 -22.66 -16.81
N PRO A 154 -22.77 -23.48 -16.51
CA PRO A 154 -22.61 -24.56 -15.54
C PRO A 154 -21.51 -25.53 -15.98
N THR A 155 -20.62 -25.90 -15.07
CA THR A 155 -19.61 -26.96 -15.30
C THR A 155 -19.73 -28.04 -14.25
N THR A 156 -19.41 -29.27 -14.65
CA THR A 156 -19.30 -30.43 -13.75
C THR A 156 -17.84 -30.82 -13.53
N GLU A 157 -16.89 -30.08 -14.12
CA GLU A 157 -15.47 -30.36 -13.97
C GLU A 157 -14.96 -29.78 -12.64
N GLU A 158 -14.59 -30.65 -11.71
CA GLU A 158 -13.80 -30.28 -10.53
C GLU A 158 -12.33 -30.23 -10.94
N MET A 159 -11.73 -29.05 -10.96
CA MET A 159 -10.28 -28.93 -11.06
C MET A 159 -9.66 -29.02 -9.67
N ALA A 160 -8.65 -29.90 -9.53
CA ALA A 160 -7.82 -29.90 -8.34
C ALA A 160 -7.00 -28.59 -8.30
N VAL A 161 -7.23 -27.80 -7.30
CA VAL A 161 -6.63 -26.47 -7.18
C VAL A 161 -5.71 -26.44 -5.97
N CYS A 162 -4.47 -26.01 -6.20
CA CYS A 162 -3.59 -25.59 -5.12
C CYS A 162 -4.09 -24.21 -4.62
N GLU A 163 -4.59 -24.14 -3.41
CA GLU A 163 -5.02 -22.91 -2.78
C GLU A 163 -3.93 -22.41 -1.84
N ILE A 164 -3.44 -21.19 -2.07
CA ILE A 164 -2.52 -20.51 -1.17
C ILE A 164 -3.10 -19.18 -0.72
N THR A 165 -2.79 -18.77 0.49
CA THR A 165 -3.17 -17.47 1.03
C THR A 165 -2.00 -16.50 0.95
N MET A 166 -2.30 -15.25 0.65
CA MET A 166 -1.39 -14.12 0.73
C MET A 166 -1.86 -13.14 1.79
N GLY A 167 -1.05 -12.95 2.84
CA GLY A 167 -1.31 -11.99 3.90
C GLY A 167 -0.82 -10.60 3.53
N VAL A 168 -1.68 -9.60 3.70
CA VAL A 168 -1.39 -8.20 3.37
C VAL A 168 -1.96 -7.25 4.43
N GLY A 169 -1.41 -6.04 4.53
CA GLY A 169 -1.98 -4.97 5.33
C GLY A 169 -3.26 -4.37 4.71
N PRO A 170 -4.06 -3.62 5.48
CA PRO A 170 -5.31 -3.01 4.99
C PRO A 170 -5.10 -2.10 3.77
N ASP A 171 -4.04 -1.31 3.80
CA ASP A 171 -3.72 -0.36 2.72
C ASP A 171 -3.22 -1.05 1.45
N ASP A 172 -2.71 -2.28 1.57
CA ASP A 172 -2.13 -3.05 0.47
C ASP A 172 -3.13 -3.95 -0.26
N MET A 173 -4.34 -4.16 0.30
CA MET A 173 -5.36 -5.00 -0.32
C MET A 173 -5.67 -4.59 -1.78
N ASN A 174 -5.79 -3.29 -2.04
CA ASN A 174 -6.08 -2.80 -3.39
C ASN A 174 -4.88 -2.91 -4.33
N PHE A 175 -3.68 -2.81 -3.79
CA PHE A 175 -2.44 -2.95 -4.54
C PHE A 175 -2.31 -4.33 -5.16
N TYR A 176 -2.61 -5.38 -4.39
CA TYR A 176 -2.44 -6.76 -4.86
C TYR A 176 -3.62 -7.33 -5.64
N LYS A 177 -4.80 -6.72 -5.60
CA LYS A 177 -6.00 -7.25 -6.28
C LYS A 177 -5.79 -7.57 -7.75
N TRP A 178 -5.16 -6.66 -8.48
CA TRP A 178 -4.94 -6.87 -9.90
C TRP A 178 -3.99 -8.02 -10.18
N VAL A 179 -2.83 -8.05 -9.52
CA VAL A 179 -1.81 -9.09 -9.78
C VAL A 179 -2.30 -10.46 -9.34
N VAL A 180 -3.06 -10.56 -8.25
CA VAL A 180 -3.69 -11.81 -7.80
C VAL A 180 -4.76 -12.26 -8.81
N ALA A 181 -5.61 -11.34 -9.28
CA ALA A 181 -6.60 -11.63 -10.29
C ALA A 181 -5.96 -12.14 -11.60
N GLU A 182 -4.90 -11.47 -12.06
CA GLU A 182 -4.18 -11.89 -13.26
C GLU A 182 -3.44 -13.22 -13.06
N PHE A 183 -2.88 -13.47 -11.87
CA PHE A 183 -2.29 -14.76 -11.51
C PHE A 183 -3.33 -15.88 -11.57
N ASN A 184 -4.45 -15.73 -10.88
CA ASN A 184 -5.50 -16.74 -10.83
C ASN A 184 -6.07 -17.08 -12.21
N LYS A 185 -6.10 -16.10 -13.11
CA LYS A 185 -6.49 -16.28 -14.51
C LYS A 185 -5.43 -17.07 -15.32
N ARG A 186 -4.14 -16.80 -15.12
CA ARG A 186 -3.04 -17.45 -15.87
C ARG A 186 -2.73 -18.85 -15.35
N TYR A 187 -2.98 -19.10 -14.08
CA TYR A 187 -2.69 -20.36 -13.39
C TYR A 187 -3.96 -21.03 -12.85
N PRO A 188 -4.84 -21.57 -13.73
CA PRO A 188 -6.16 -22.05 -13.32
C PRO A 188 -6.13 -23.24 -12.35
N THR A 189 -4.99 -23.91 -12.19
CA THR A 189 -4.76 -24.98 -11.22
C THR A 189 -4.18 -24.51 -9.88
N CYS A 190 -4.01 -23.20 -9.71
CA CYS A 190 -3.54 -22.61 -8.46
C CYS A 190 -4.26 -21.29 -8.19
N HIS A 191 -4.81 -21.14 -7.00
CA HIS A 191 -5.50 -19.91 -6.60
C HIS A 191 -4.78 -19.24 -5.44
N ILE A 192 -4.65 -17.91 -5.52
CA ILE A 192 -4.20 -17.07 -4.41
C ILE A 192 -5.40 -16.33 -3.85
N GLU A 193 -5.62 -16.45 -2.56
CA GLU A 193 -6.59 -15.68 -1.80
C GLU A 193 -5.88 -14.61 -0.96
N LEU A 194 -6.33 -13.34 -1.08
CA LEU A 194 -5.85 -12.25 -0.24
C LEU A 194 -6.52 -12.30 1.13
N VAL A 195 -5.72 -12.23 2.18
CA VAL A 195 -6.18 -12.17 3.56
C VAL A 195 -5.62 -10.90 4.21
N GLU A 196 -6.51 -10.04 4.69
CA GLU A 196 -6.15 -8.82 5.38
C GLU A 196 -5.73 -9.12 6.82
N TYR A 197 -4.61 -8.55 7.24
CA TYR A 197 -4.13 -8.56 8.62
C TYR A 197 -3.94 -7.12 9.09
N THR A 198 -4.56 -6.79 10.21
CA THR A 198 -4.37 -5.50 10.86
C THR A 198 -3.15 -5.52 11.78
N TYR A 199 -2.75 -4.36 12.27
CA TYR A 199 -1.65 -4.28 13.24
C TYR A 199 -1.94 -5.06 14.54
N GLU A 200 -3.22 -5.18 14.92
CA GLU A 200 -3.66 -5.92 16.09
C GLU A 200 -3.49 -7.44 15.91
N ASP A 201 -3.51 -7.94 14.67
CA ASP A 201 -3.35 -9.36 14.34
C ASP A 201 -1.89 -9.85 14.41
N LYS A 202 -0.92 -8.95 14.57
CA LYS A 202 0.52 -9.27 14.50
C LYS A 202 0.93 -10.44 15.37
N THR A 203 0.52 -10.47 16.63
CA THR A 203 0.87 -11.54 17.58
C THR A 203 0.25 -12.89 17.18
N ALA A 204 -1.00 -12.86 16.72
CA ALA A 204 -1.70 -14.05 16.23
C ALA A 204 -1.04 -14.60 14.95
N LEU A 205 -0.69 -13.71 14.02
CA LEU A 205 -0.01 -14.05 12.78
C LEU A 205 1.38 -14.67 13.04
N LEU A 206 2.19 -14.08 13.92
CA LEU A 206 3.48 -14.64 14.33
C LEU A 206 3.33 -16.03 14.94
N THR A 207 2.32 -16.23 15.80
CA THR A 207 2.02 -17.54 16.39
C THR A 207 1.66 -18.57 15.31
N GLN A 208 0.88 -18.19 14.31
CA GLN A 208 0.53 -19.08 13.20
C GLN A 208 1.77 -19.44 12.36
N LEU A 209 2.59 -18.46 11.99
CA LEU A 209 3.82 -18.68 11.20
C LEU A 209 4.81 -19.56 11.93
N THR A 210 5.04 -19.33 13.22
CA THR A 210 5.92 -20.17 14.06
C THR A 210 5.40 -21.61 14.18
N ALA A 211 4.07 -21.80 14.17
CA ALA A 211 3.44 -23.11 14.13
C ALA A 211 3.44 -23.77 12.73
N GLY A 212 4.08 -23.15 11.74
CA GLY A 212 4.10 -23.63 10.36
C GLY A 212 2.79 -23.46 9.61
N LYS A 213 1.93 -22.55 10.07
CA LYS A 213 0.60 -22.24 9.52
C LYS A 213 0.53 -20.79 9.06
N GLY A 214 -0.66 -20.34 8.64
CA GLY A 214 -0.87 -18.98 8.15
C GLY A 214 -0.53 -18.82 6.67
N PRO A 215 -0.45 -17.58 6.17
CA PRO A 215 -0.28 -17.31 4.74
C PRO A 215 1.02 -17.89 4.20
N VAL A 216 0.98 -18.35 2.94
CA VAL A 216 2.14 -18.85 2.21
C VAL A 216 3.01 -17.71 1.70
N LEU A 217 2.35 -16.69 1.14
CA LEU A 217 2.95 -15.41 0.78
C LEU A 217 2.57 -14.37 1.84
N LEU A 218 3.50 -13.53 2.22
CA LEU A 218 3.23 -12.45 3.17
C LEU A 218 3.96 -11.18 2.75
N ASP A 219 3.25 -10.05 2.81
CA ASP A 219 3.90 -8.74 2.91
C ASP A 219 4.44 -8.61 4.34
N SER A 220 5.73 -8.90 4.50
CA SER A 220 6.38 -9.10 5.81
C SER A 220 6.77 -7.79 6.50
N SER A 221 6.58 -6.63 5.84
CA SER A 221 6.86 -5.31 6.42
C SER A 221 6.13 -5.06 7.75
N MET A 222 4.94 -5.67 7.92
CA MET A 222 4.16 -5.59 9.15
C MET A 222 4.82 -6.25 10.37
N LEU A 223 5.74 -7.18 10.17
CA LEU A 223 6.24 -8.06 11.23
C LEU A 223 7.61 -7.68 11.79
N GLY A 224 8.36 -6.82 11.11
CA GLY A 224 9.79 -6.65 11.38
C GLY A 224 10.56 -7.80 10.72
N PHE A 225 10.79 -7.67 9.43
CA PHE A 225 11.32 -8.70 8.55
C PHE A 225 12.66 -9.29 9.01
N GLU A 226 13.57 -8.46 9.51
CA GLU A 226 14.97 -8.82 9.79
C GLU A 226 15.14 -9.76 11.00
N GLU A 227 14.16 -9.79 11.90
CA GLU A 227 14.22 -10.59 13.15
C GLU A 227 13.65 -12.01 12.98
N LEU A 228 13.17 -12.37 11.78
CA LEU A 228 12.34 -13.55 11.55
C LEU A 228 12.86 -14.44 10.41
N GLU A 229 14.19 -14.49 10.18
CA GLU A 229 14.78 -15.24 9.08
C GLU A 229 14.39 -16.74 9.06
N GLU A 230 14.17 -17.33 10.23
CA GLU A 230 13.77 -18.72 10.36
C GLU A 230 12.37 -19.02 9.83
N LEU A 231 11.53 -18.01 9.64
CA LEU A 231 10.18 -18.15 9.11
C LEU A 231 10.13 -18.13 7.58
N TRP A 232 11.20 -17.61 6.94
CA TRP A 232 11.20 -17.31 5.51
C TRP A 232 12.02 -18.30 4.70
N GLU A 233 11.53 -18.58 3.50
CA GLU A 233 12.26 -19.37 2.50
C GLU A 233 13.37 -18.53 1.88
N PRO A 234 14.61 -19.07 1.74
CA PRO A 234 15.66 -18.43 0.97
C PRO A 234 15.25 -18.27 -0.51
N LEU A 235 15.36 -17.06 -1.04
CA LEU A 235 14.87 -16.74 -2.39
C LEU A 235 15.97 -16.60 -3.45
N ASP A 236 17.26 -16.66 -3.10
CA ASP A 236 18.37 -16.48 -4.06
C ASP A 236 18.23 -17.39 -5.29
N THR A 237 18.08 -18.69 -5.07
CA THR A 237 17.92 -19.69 -6.16
C THR A 237 16.62 -19.45 -6.93
N VAL A 238 15.54 -19.05 -6.26
CA VAL A 238 14.24 -18.76 -6.89
C VAL A 238 14.39 -17.59 -7.85
N MET A 239 15.00 -16.50 -7.40
CA MET A 239 15.20 -15.29 -8.21
C MET A 239 16.11 -15.51 -9.41
N GLU A 240 17.17 -16.32 -9.25
CA GLU A 240 18.04 -16.75 -10.36
C GLU A 240 17.27 -17.57 -11.39
N GLN A 241 16.51 -18.58 -10.97
CA GLN A 241 15.70 -19.44 -11.86
C GLN A 241 14.64 -18.64 -12.63
N LEU A 242 14.06 -17.60 -12.01
CA LEU A 242 13.11 -16.70 -12.64
C LEU A 242 13.78 -15.67 -13.56
N GLY A 243 15.11 -15.55 -13.55
CA GLY A 243 15.86 -14.57 -14.34
C GLY A 243 15.53 -13.12 -13.96
N LEU A 244 15.23 -12.87 -12.69
CA LEU A 244 14.84 -11.56 -12.18
C LEU A 244 15.99 -10.78 -11.56
N THR A 245 17.03 -11.45 -11.07
CA THR A 245 18.15 -10.84 -10.33
C THR A 245 18.79 -9.66 -11.08
N GLU A 246 19.02 -9.80 -12.38
CA GLU A 246 19.65 -8.74 -13.20
C GLU A 246 18.68 -7.63 -13.65
N LYS A 247 17.37 -7.81 -13.42
CA LYS A 247 16.33 -6.86 -13.85
C LYS A 247 15.94 -5.88 -12.75
N LEU A 248 16.19 -6.27 -11.51
CA LEU A 248 15.87 -5.46 -10.34
C LEU A 248 17.07 -4.58 -9.96
N LEU A 249 16.77 -3.46 -9.30
CA LEU A 249 17.80 -2.59 -8.75
C LEU A 249 18.63 -3.34 -7.71
N PRO A 250 19.97 -3.29 -7.76
CA PRO A 250 20.83 -4.00 -6.81
C PRO A 250 20.52 -3.64 -5.35
N THR A 251 20.27 -2.36 -5.07
CA THR A 251 19.91 -1.85 -3.74
C THR A 251 18.59 -2.44 -3.24
N ALA A 252 17.59 -2.60 -4.13
CA ALA A 252 16.32 -3.25 -3.78
C ALA A 252 16.50 -4.74 -3.42
N MET A 253 17.40 -5.43 -4.11
CA MET A 253 17.76 -6.81 -3.78
C MET A 253 18.50 -6.92 -2.45
N GLU A 254 19.36 -5.94 -2.14
CA GLU A 254 20.11 -5.93 -0.88
C GLU A 254 19.20 -5.69 0.33
N MET A 255 18.13 -4.90 0.19
CA MET A 255 17.15 -4.69 1.27
C MET A 255 16.43 -5.98 1.71
N GLY A 256 16.28 -6.95 0.82
CA GLY A 256 15.65 -8.24 1.13
C GLY A 256 16.56 -9.29 1.77
N LYS A 257 17.83 -8.94 2.04
CA LYS A 257 18.81 -9.88 2.59
C LYS A 257 18.95 -9.76 4.10
N ILE A 258 19.03 -10.92 4.73
CA ILE A 258 19.42 -11.09 6.14
C ILE A 258 20.69 -11.93 6.14
N ASN A 259 21.77 -11.44 6.73
CA ASN A 259 23.07 -12.13 6.78
C ASN A 259 23.56 -12.59 5.38
N GLY A 260 23.30 -11.81 4.33
CA GLY A 260 23.72 -12.08 2.94
C GLY A 260 22.81 -13.01 2.15
N THR A 261 21.79 -13.62 2.76
CA THR A 261 20.79 -14.47 2.11
C THR A 261 19.50 -13.70 1.85
N LEU A 262 18.94 -13.81 0.65
CA LEU A 262 17.70 -13.16 0.27
C LEU A 262 16.48 -13.90 0.84
N TYR A 263 15.68 -13.25 1.66
CA TYR A 263 14.46 -13.79 2.26
C TYR A 263 13.20 -13.04 1.88
N GLY A 264 13.34 -11.85 1.32
CA GLY A 264 12.22 -11.04 0.89
C GLY A 264 12.53 -10.27 -0.39
N VAL A 265 11.50 -9.90 -1.11
CA VAL A 265 11.61 -9.09 -2.32
C VAL A 265 10.80 -7.81 -2.14
N VAL A 266 11.48 -6.67 -2.28
CA VAL A 266 10.84 -5.36 -2.18
C VAL A 266 9.89 -5.18 -3.35
N LYS A 267 8.67 -4.73 -3.06
CA LYS A 267 7.66 -4.49 -4.10
C LYS A 267 7.84 -3.17 -4.84
N ASN A 268 8.12 -2.11 -4.09
CA ASN A 268 8.36 -0.73 -4.52
C ASN A 268 9.20 -0.02 -3.46
N PHE A 269 9.64 1.20 -3.76
CA PHE A 269 10.44 1.97 -2.82
C PHE A 269 10.17 3.48 -2.96
N TRP A 270 10.64 4.23 -1.99
CA TRP A 270 10.90 5.66 -2.12
C TRP A 270 12.36 5.96 -1.77
N LEU A 271 12.82 7.10 -2.21
CA LEU A 271 14.16 7.58 -1.93
C LEU A 271 14.09 8.68 -0.87
N GLU A 272 14.97 8.64 0.12
CA GLU A 272 15.23 9.77 1.00
C GLU A 272 16.62 10.34 0.78
N THR A 273 16.69 11.67 0.77
CA THR A 273 17.93 12.42 0.60
C THR A 273 17.85 13.72 1.39
N VAL A 274 18.96 14.45 1.42
CA VAL A 274 19.02 15.78 2.00
C VAL A 274 19.48 16.77 0.94
N VAL A 275 18.74 17.86 0.79
CA VAL A 275 19.17 19.04 0.04
C VAL A 275 19.80 20.04 1.01
N ALA A 276 20.95 20.58 0.66
CA ALA A 276 21.67 21.54 1.49
C ALA A 276 21.99 22.83 0.74
N SER A 277 22.49 23.80 1.47
CA SER A 277 22.94 25.07 0.92
C SER A 277 23.91 24.85 -0.27
N PRO A 278 23.77 25.59 -1.39
CA PRO A 278 24.55 25.36 -2.62
C PRO A 278 26.07 25.55 -2.48
N ASP A 279 26.52 26.22 -1.43
CA ASP A 279 27.95 26.41 -1.13
C ASP A 279 28.61 25.18 -0.47
N LEU A 280 27.81 24.23 0.04
CA LEU A 280 28.29 22.96 0.58
C LEU A 280 28.49 21.96 -0.57
N LYS A 281 29.63 21.28 -0.58
CA LYS A 281 29.92 20.30 -1.66
C LYS A 281 29.66 18.87 -1.25
N ASP A 282 30.02 18.56 -0.03
CA ASP A 282 29.89 17.26 0.61
C ASP A 282 30.06 17.45 2.11
N TRP A 283 29.60 16.49 2.89
CA TRP A 283 29.83 16.46 4.34
C TRP A 283 29.92 15.02 4.86
N ASP A 284 30.77 14.87 5.86
CA ASP A 284 30.73 13.81 6.84
C ASP A 284 30.17 14.35 8.17
N TYR A 285 30.22 13.57 9.24
CA TYR A 285 29.75 14.04 10.55
C TYR A 285 30.54 15.27 11.05
N ASP A 286 31.86 15.26 10.92
CA ASP A 286 32.70 16.35 11.43
C ASP A 286 32.46 17.65 10.67
N THR A 287 32.41 17.59 9.36
CA THR A 287 32.13 18.75 8.50
C THR A 287 30.68 19.23 8.64
N PHE A 288 29.71 18.35 8.90
CA PHE A 288 28.34 18.75 9.23
C PHE A 288 28.29 19.62 10.50
N PHE A 289 28.90 19.16 11.59
CA PHE A 289 28.97 19.95 12.82
C PHE A 289 29.75 21.25 12.64
N GLN A 290 30.87 21.23 11.88
CA GLN A 290 31.62 22.41 11.56
C GLN A 290 30.80 23.43 10.76
N CYS A 291 30.04 22.98 9.77
CA CYS A 291 29.13 23.83 8.99
C CYS A 291 28.12 24.57 9.87
N ILE A 292 27.59 23.92 10.92
CA ILE A 292 26.67 24.54 11.87
C ILE A 292 27.39 25.58 12.73
N GLN A 293 28.61 25.27 13.20
CA GLN A 293 29.41 26.19 14.01
C GLN A 293 29.80 27.45 13.23
N ASP A 294 30.12 27.29 11.94
CA ASP A 294 30.55 28.39 11.07
C ASP A 294 29.40 29.31 10.64
N ARG A 295 28.12 28.93 10.93
CA ARG A 295 26.92 29.68 10.58
C ARG A 295 26.09 30.03 11.83
N PRO A 296 26.54 30.95 12.66
CA PRO A 296 25.83 31.34 13.88
C PRO A 296 24.47 32.01 13.62
N GLU A 297 24.21 32.44 12.38
CA GLU A 297 22.99 33.07 11.90
C GLU A 297 21.86 32.08 11.60
N LEU A 298 22.13 30.77 11.61
CA LEU A 298 21.07 29.77 11.36
C LEU A 298 19.96 29.89 12.41
N GLU A 299 18.73 29.91 11.92
CA GLU A 299 17.52 29.88 12.74
C GLU A 299 17.15 28.44 13.10
N ALA A 300 17.37 27.48 12.18
CA ALA A 300 17.19 26.05 12.38
C ALA A 300 18.21 25.25 11.54
N ILE A 301 18.38 23.95 11.83
CA ILE A 301 19.23 23.07 11.02
C ILE A 301 18.46 22.57 9.81
N CYS A 302 17.22 22.15 10.00
CA CYS A 302 16.33 21.68 8.94
C CYS A 302 15.02 22.44 8.95
N ASP A 303 14.46 22.66 7.75
CA ASP A 303 13.06 22.98 7.55
C ASP A 303 12.29 21.66 7.44
N TYR A 304 11.45 21.32 8.42
CA TYR A 304 10.64 20.13 8.33
C TYR A 304 9.15 20.45 8.45
N TYR A 305 8.37 19.83 7.58
CA TYR A 305 6.92 19.91 7.60
C TYR A 305 6.34 19.25 8.86
N GLY A 306 6.07 20.04 9.89
CA GLY A 306 5.30 19.61 11.05
C GLY A 306 6.03 18.70 12.03
N GLY A 307 7.36 18.68 12.03
CA GLY A 307 8.17 17.87 12.93
C GLY A 307 8.50 18.56 14.25
N ASN A 308 8.65 17.79 15.30
CA ASN A 308 9.36 18.19 16.49
C ASN A 308 10.86 18.15 16.15
N GLY A 309 11.54 19.29 16.10
CA GLY A 309 12.92 19.43 15.59
C GLY A 309 13.96 18.47 16.16
N MET A 310 13.71 17.83 17.29
CA MET A 310 14.54 16.75 17.82
C MET A 310 14.50 15.51 16.94
N ASN A 311 13.32 15.10 16.49
CA ASN A 311 13.15 13.96 15.59
C ASN A 311 13.91 14.15 14.26
N ASP A 312 13.93 15.38 13.75
CA ASP A 312 14.59 15.67 12.46
C ASP A 312 16.11 15.61 12.60
N LEU A 313 16.66 16.12 13.69
CA LEU A 313 18.08 16.02 13.95
C LEU A 313 18.50 14.57 14.24
N PHE A 314 17.69 13.80 14.99
CA PHE A 314 17.90 12.37 15.16
C PHE A 314 17.85 11.63 13.82
N ARG A 315 16.87 11.91 12.96
CA ARG A 315 16.80 11.30 11.62
C ARG A 315 18.04 11.60 10.79
N LEU A 316 18.55 12.82 10.83
CA LEU A 316 19.79 13.20 10.14
C LEU A 316 21.02 12.44 10.61
N LEU A 317 21.07 12.03 11.87
CA LEU A 317 22.28 11.47 12.49
C LEU A 317 22.16 9.96 12.81
N ILE A 318 20.96 9.39 12.76
CA ILE A 318 20.70 7.99 13.12
C ILE A 318 20.37 7.12 11.91
N HIS A 319 20.21 7.67 10.72
CA HIS A 319 19.86 6.87 9.55
C HIS A 319 21.00 5.91 9.16
N GLY A 320 20.72 4.62 9.35
CA GLY A 320 21.59 3.52 8.98
C GLY A 320 22.34 2.88 10.16
N LEU A 321 22.13 1.58 10.38
CA LEU A 321 22.82 0.80 11.42
C LEU A 321 24.34 0.71 11.19
N ASP A 322 24.75 0.70 9.93
CA ASP A 322 26.15 0.55 9.55
C ASP A 322 26.95 1.87 9.68
N ASP A 323 26.25 2.98 9.90
CA ASP A 323 26.83 4.31 9.91
C ASP A 323 26.19 5.23 10.96
N ASN A 324 25.91 4.66 12.12
CA ASN A 324 25.26 5.34 13.22
C ASN A 324 26.23 6.27 13.94
N TYR A 325 25.80 7.51 14.21
CA TYR A 325 26.62 8.48 14.91
C TYR A 325 26.85 8.15 16.41
N PHE A 326 25.92 7.43 17.05
CA PHE A 326 25.96 7.17 18.50
C PHE A 326 26.40 5.75 18.87
N ILE A 327 26.19 4.77 17.99
CA ILE A 327 26.53 3.37 18.23
C ILE A 327 27.68 3.01 17.30
N ILE A 328 28.87 2.98 17.83
CA ILE A 328 30.09 2.85 17.05
C ILE A 328 30.93 1.67 17.52
N PRO A 329 31.73 1.07 16.64
CA PRO A 329 32.67 0.04 17.05
C PRO A 329 33.82 0.62 17.84
N ASP A 330 34.20 -0.06 18.93
CA ASP A 330 35.45 0.19 19.64
C ASP A 330 36.64 -0.15 18.73
N GLU A 331 37.63 0.72 18.67
CA GLU A 331 38.77 0.59 17.75
C GLU A 331 39.68 -0.61 18.06
N GLU A 332 39.73 -1.08 19.31
CA GLU A 332 40.60 -2.18 19.72
C GLU A 332 39.90 -3.52 19.66
N THR A 333 38.64 -3.57 20.08
CA THR A 333 37.86 -4.80 20.21
C THR A 333 36.92 -5.06 19.05
N GLY A 334 36.50 -4.02 18.32
CA GLY A 334 35.47 -4.07 17.31
C GLY A 334 34.04 -4.24 17.87
N GLU A 335 33.90 -4.23 19.21
CA GLU A 335 32.59 -4.34 19.86
C GLU A 335 31.83 -3.02 19.77
N MET A 336 30.52 -3.11 19.49
CA MET A 336 29.68 -1.91 19.43
C MET A 336 29.44 -1.36 20.83
N TYR A 337 29.56 -0.03 20.98
CA TYR A 337 29.22 0.69 22.20
C TYR A 337 28.43 1.98 21.89
N PHE A 338 27.70 2.47 22.88
CA PHE A 338 26.98 3.72 22.80
C PHE A 338 27.85 4.89 23.26
N ASP A 339 28.03 5.90 22.38
CA ASP A 339 28.83 7.09 22.65
C ASP A 339 27.97 8.23 23.21
N SER A 340 27.88 8.33 24.52
CA SER A 340 27.08 9.33 25.22
C SER A 340 27.59 10.78 25.00
N GLU A 341 28.88 10.97 24.69
CA GLU A 341 29.42 12.30 24.42
C GLU A 341 28.97 12.82 23.04
N ARG A 342 28.90 11.94 22.04
CA ARG A 342 28.30 12.28 20.74
C ARG A 342 26.81 12.61 20.86
N LEU A 343 26.06 11.85 21.67
CA LEU A 343 24.67 12.21 21.95
C LEU A 343 24.59 13.58 22.63
N ARG A 344 25.47 13.90 23.57
CA ARG A 344 25.50 15.21 24.23
C ARG A 344 25.67 16.36 23.23
N GLN A 345 26.55 16.21 22.24
CA GLN A 345 26.75 17.20 21.18
C GLN A 345 25.45 17.41 20.36
N VAL A 346 24.77 16.34 20.04
CA VAL A 346 23.49 16.43 19.30
C VAL A 346 22.41 17.10 20.15
N MET A 347 22.31 16.76 21.44
CA MET A 347 21.37 17.38 22.36
C MET A 347 21.63 18.87 22.57
N ASP A 348 22.89 19.32 22.53
CA ASP A 348 23.24 20.75 22.56
C ASP A 348 22.70 21.48 21.32
N LEU A 349 22.72 20.83 20.16
CA LEU A 349 22.10 21.37 18.94
C LEU A 349 20.57 21.36 19.01
N VAL A 350 19.99 20.30 19.55
CA VAL A 350 18.54 20.21 19.77
C VAL A 350 18.07 21.37 20.65
N GLU A 351 18.71 21.60 21.80
CA GLU A 351 18.35 22.71 22.69
C GLU A 351 18.50 24.10 22.04
N LYS A 352 19.42 24.24 21.09
CA LYS A 352 19.70 25.53 20.43
C LYS A 352 18.77 25.80 19.23
N TYR A 353 18.48 24.78 18.43
CA TYR A 353 17.86 24.93 17.12
C TYR A 353 16.47 24.31 17.00
N CYS A 354 16.06 23.44 17.93
CA CYS A 354 14.72 22.90 17.94
C CYS A 354 13.77 23.84 18.64
N ILE A 355 13.26 24.79 17.88
CA ILE A 355 12.30 25.78 18.36
C ILE A 355 10.90 25.19 18.20
N ALA A 356 10.06 25.32 19.25
CA ALA A 356 8.70 24.79 19.28
C ALA A 356 7.69 25.56 18.38
N GLU A 357 8.14 26.50 17.57
CA GLU A 357 7.31 27.30 16.68
C GLU A 357 7.56 26.88 15.22
N GLU A 358 6.47 26.68 14.48
CA GLU A 358 6.50 26.38 13.05
C GLU A 358 7.27 27.46 12.29
N VAL A 359 8.40 27.09 11.70
CA VAL A 359 9.08 27.89 10.69
C VAL A 359 8.32 27.67 9.38
N GLU A 360 7.93 28.75 8.69
CA GLU A 360 7.24 28.63 7.41
C GLU A 360 8.10 27.87 6.39
N PRO A 361 7.60 26.74 5.83
CA PRO A 361 8.42 25.90 4.96
C PRO A 361 8.67 26.54 3.59
N GLY A 362 9.82 26.27 3.01
CA GLY A 362 10.10 26.37 1.58
C GLY A 362 11.12 27.44 1.15
N ASN A 363 11.31 28.53 1.89
CA ASN A 363 12.26 29.58 1.51
C ASN A 363 13.46 29.70 2.44
N SER A 364 13.41 29.12 3.63
CA SER A 364 14.43 29.31 4.66
C SER A 364 15.81 28.77 4.26
N LEU A 365 15.87 27.67 3.50
CA LEU A 365 17.13 27.17 2.94
C LEU A 365 17.71 28.16 1.92
N LEU A 366 16.89 28.68 0.99
CA LEU A 366 17.32 29.65 -0.03
C LEU A 366 17.68 31.00 0.58
N GLU A 367 17.07 31.37 1.70
CA GLU A 367 17.37 32.58 2.47
C GLU A 367 18.59 32.42 3.41
N GLY A 368 19.15 31.20 3.50
CA GLY A 368 20.28 30.89 4.37
C GLY A 368 19.93 30.82 5.87
N LYS A 369 18.65 30.67 6.20
CA LYS A 369 18.15 30.53 7.58
C LYS A 369 18.27 29.12 8.12
N THR A 370 18.15 28.11 7.22
CA THR A 370 18.39 26.71 7.53
C THR A 370 19.58 26.16 6.75
N LEU A 371 20.18 25.10 7.26
CA LEU A 371 21.35 24.46 6.65
C LEU A 371 20.95 23.49 5.54
N CYS A 372 19.87 22.76 5.75
CA CYS A 372 19.44 21.68 4.88
C CYS A 372 17.95 21.37 5.03
N ASN A 373 17.43 20.51 4.14
CA ASN A 373 16.09 19.91 4.24
C ASN A 373 16.12 18.43 3.89
N VAL A 374 15.36 17.64 4.63
CA VAL A 374 15.13 16.22 4.33
C VAL A 374 14.05 16.09 3.28
N LEU A 375 14.33 15.34 2.23
CA LEU A 375 13.43 15.14 1.10
C LEU A 375 13.08 13.65 0.95
N THR A 376 11.79 13.38 0.74
CA THR A 376 11.28 12.07 0.37
C THR A 376 10.83 12.13 -1.08
N ILE A 377 11.42 11.34 -1.96
CA ILE A 377 11.10 11.27 -3.39
C ILE A 377 10.40 9.95 -3.66
N ARG A 378 9.11 10.01 -3.94
CA ARG A 378 8.23 8.85 -4.21
C ARG A 378 7.86 8.73 -5.67
N THR A 379 7.98 9.83 -6.41
CA THR A 379 7.64 9.89 -7.84
C THR A 379 8.63 10.75 -8.61
N PRO A 380 8.75 10.57 -9.93
CA PRO A 380 9.56 11.47 -10.75
C PRO A 380 9.07 12.93 -10.73
N GLU A 381 7.77 13.14 -10.52
CA GLU A 381 7.17 14.48 -10.42
C GLU A 381 7.65 15.20 -9.16
N GLU A 382 7.75 14.50 -8.00
CA GLU A 382 8.30 15.07 -6.76
C GLU A 382 9.76 15.50 -6.94
N ALA A 383 10.56 14.74 -7.70
CA ALA A 383 11.93 15.13 -8.02
C ALA A 383 11.99 16.46 -8.81
N ALA A 384 11.11 16.63 -9.80
CA ALA A 384 10.98 17.87 -10.55
C ALA A 384 10.48 19.03 -9.68
N GLU A 385 9.54 18.77 -8.77
CA GLU A 385 9.02 19.75 -7.83
C GLU A 385 10.12 20.29 -6.91
N TYR A 386 10.95 19.41 -6.35
CA TYR A 386 12.08 19.83 -5.51
C TYR A 386 13.09 20.70 -6.26
N ARG A 387 13.39 20.40 -7.54
CA ARG A 387 14.21 21.30 -8.37
C ARG A 387 13.58 22.69 -8.52
N LEU A 388 12.27 22.76 -8.65
CA LEU A 388 11.57 24.04 -8.76
C LEU A 388 11.57 24.82 -7.44
N ILE A 389 11.45 24.14 -6.31
CA ILE A 389 11.48 24.74 -4.98
C ILE A 389 12.90 25.23 -4.65
N TYR A 390 13.92 24.39 -4.81
CA TYR A 390 15.29 24.65 -4.38
C TYR A 390 16.20 25.22 -5.47
N GLY A 391 15.70 25.37 -6.70
CA GLY A 391 16.41 25.95 -7.83
C GLY A 391 17.17 24.93 -8.68
N GLU A 392 17.64 25.42 -9.85
CA GLU A 392 18.35 24.61 -10.85
C GLU A 392 19.68 24.02 -10.34
N ASP A 393 20.27 24.66 -9.33
CA ASP A 393 21.54 24.30 -8.70
C ASP A 393 21.33 23.63 -7.34
N ALA A 394 20.12 23.06 -7.09
CA ALA A 394 19.80 22.35 -5.86
C ALA A 394 20.87 21.28 -5.55
N ASN A 395 21.37 21.31 -4.34
CA ASN A 395 22.47 20.44 -3.91
C ASN A 395 21.95 19.26 -3.09
N TYR A 396 21.70 18.14 -3.74
CA TYR A 396 21.27 16.89 -3.09
C TYR A 396 22.48 16.19 -2.47
N ILE A 397 22.89 16.65 -1.31
CA ILE A 397 24.12 16.23 -0.62
C ILE A 397 23.95 14.89 0.13
N GLY A 398 22.73 14.52 0.50
CA GLY A 398 22.44 13.31 1.31
C GLY A 398 22.60 13.53 2.81
N TYR A 399 22.29 12.52 3.60
CA TYR A 399 22.44 12.54 5.06
C TYR A 399 23.91 12.59 5.46
N PRO A 400 24.28 13.32 6.53
CA PRO A 400 25.64 13.25 7.06
C PRO A 400 25.96 11.81 7.47
N ALA A 401 27.11 11.31 7.03
CA ALA A 401 27.55 9.95 7.31
C ALA A 401 29.09 9.92 7.43
N LYS A 402 29.66 8.78 7.84
CA LYS A 402 31.09 8.66 8.12
C LYS A 402 31.96 8.95 6.90
N ASP A 403 31.54 8.51 5.72
CA ASP A 403 32.32 8.55 4.48
C ASP A 403 31.75 9.56 3.46
N GLY A 404 30.94 10.52 3.88
CA GLY A 404 30.30 11.52 3.01
C GLY A 404 28.78 11.43 3.01
N GLY A 405 28.14 12.26 2.19
CA GLY A 405 26.69 12.34 2.13
C GLY A 405 26.02 11.05 1.62
N MET A 406 24.97 10.60 2.32
CA MET A 406 24.29 9.32 2.06
C MET A 406 22.83 9.50 1.63
N HIS A 407 22.43 8.79 0.57
CA HIS A 407 21.04 8.68 0.14
C HIS A 407 20.52 7.30 0.53
N TYR A 408 19.23 7.20 0.91
CA TYR A 408 18.64 5.95 1.36
C TYR A 408 17.45 5.55 0.50
N MET A 409 17.42 4.27 0.15
CA MET A 409 16.28 3.62 -0.47
C MET A 409 15.46 2.93 0.61
N PHE A 410 14.19 3.33 0.75
CA PHE A 410 13.25 2.77 1.74
C PHE A 410 12.30 1.79 1.06
N PRO A 411 12.15 0.56 1.59
CA PRO A 411 11.21 -0.40 1.03
C PRO A 411 9.76 -0.01 1.37
N PHE A 412 8.89 -0.08 0.38
CA PHE A 412 7.44 0.00 0.58
C PHE A 412 6.84 -1.41 0.51
N GLY A 413 6.97 -2.17 1.57
CA GLY A 413 6.56 -3.55 1.63
C GLY A 413 7.60 -4.55 1.09
N MET A 414 7.54 -5.75 1.62
CA MET A 414 8.47 -6.82 1.30
C MET A 414 7.73 -8.16 1.24
N LEU A 415 7.80 -8.83 0.11
CA LEU A 415 7.17 -10.12 -0.11
C LEU A 415 8.09 -11.26 0.30
N SER A 416 7.63 -12.09 1.21
CA SER A 416 8.34 -13.28 1.70
C SER A 416 7.49 -14.53 1.51
N ILE A 417 8.14 -15.68 1.37
CA ILE A 417 7.50 -16.99 1.29
C ILE A 417 7.73 -17.72 2.60
N ARG A 418 6.68 -18.31 3.18
CA ARG A 418 6.79 -19.09 4.41
C ARG A 418 7.66 -20.33 4.19
N ARG A 419 8.69 -20.52 5.03
CA ARG A 419 9.65 -21.64 4.93
C ARG A 419 8.99 -23.01 5.00
N THR A 420 7.95 -23.16 5.82
CA THR A 420 7.24 -24.43 6.05
C THR A 420 6.17 -24.74 5.02
N ALA A 421 6.00 -23.93 3.98
CA ALA A 421 5.09 -24.21 2.87
C ALA A 421 5.53 -25.47 2.10
N THR A 422 4.57 -26.19 1.53
CA THR A 422 4.84 -27.36 0.69
C THR A 422 5.59 -26.95 -0.58
N LYS A 423 6.12 -27.91 -1.30
CA LYS A 423 6.82 -27.63 -2.56
C LYS A 423 5.89 -26.99 -3.59
N GLU A 424 4.68 -27.49 -3.71
CA GLU A 424 3.66 -26.99 -4.63
C GLU A 424 3.24 -25.55 -4.27
N GLU A 425 3.06 -25.24 -2.97
CA GLU A 425 2.77 -23.90 -2.48
C GLU A 425 3.92 -22.92 -2.78
N LYS A 426 5.19 -23.35 -2.58
CA LYS A 426 6.36 -22.54 -2.89
C LYS A 426 6.51 -22.28 -4.39
N GLU A 427 6.24 -23.28 -5.24
CA GLU A 427 6.26 -23.12 -6.70
C GLU A 427 5.19 -22.12 -7.15
N ALA A 428 3.98 -22.18 -6.58
CA ALA A 428 2.92 -21.21 -6.83
C ALA A 428 3.29 -19.80 -6.37
N ALA A 429 3.85 -19.67 -5.16
CA ALA A 429 4.33 -18.40 -4.63
C ALA A 429 5.46 -17.79 -5.49
N ALA A 430 6.40 -18.61 -5.96
CA ALA A 430 7.45 -18.18 -6.88
C ALA A 430 6.90 -17.70 -8.22
N ALA A 431 5.90 -18.38 -8.78
CA ALA A 431 5.22 -17.94 -10.00
C ALA A 431 4.47 -16.60 -9.81
N PHE A 432 3.90 -16.37 -8.62
CA PHE A 432 3.32 -15.07 -8.26
C PHE A 432 4.39 -13.98 -8.19
N LEU A 433 5.52 -14.22 -7.53
CA LEU A 433 6.64 -13.27 -7.50
C LEU A 433 7.12 -12.94 -8.93
N ALA A 434 7.21 -13.95 -9.80
CA ALA A 434 7.59 -13.75 -11.20
C ALA A 434 6.62 -12.81 -11.94
N LEU A 435 5.32 -12.97 -11.73
CA LEU A 435 4.30 -12.11 -12.33
C LEU A 435 4.35 -10.69 -11.73
N HIS A 436 4.40 -10.58 -10.41
CA HIS A 436 4.43 -9.29 -9.70
C HIS A 436 5.65 -8.45 -10.08
N LEU A 437 6.84 -9.08 -10.18
CA LEU A 437 8.09 -8.45 -10.55
C LEU A 437 8.36 -8.43 -12.06
N SER A 438 7.41 -8.92 -12.88
CA SER A 438 7.50 -8.79 -14.34
C SER A 438 7.39 -7.32 -14.74
N TYR A 439 7.79 -7.01 -15.98
CA TYR A 439 7.57 -5.67 -16.54
C TYR A 439 6.09 -5.27 -16.48
N GLU A 440 5.19 -6.17 -16.89
CA GLU A 440 3.73 -5.93 -16.88
C GLU A 440 3.20 -5.67 -15.46
N GLY A 441 3.61 -6.49 -14.47
CA GLY A 441 3.20 -6.35 -13.08
C GLY A 441 3.67 -5.02 -12.49
N GLN A 442 4.92 -4.66 -12.73
CA GLN A 442 5.50 -3.42 -12.21
C GLN A 442 4.97 -2.17 -12.93
N ILE A 443 4.70 -2.21 -14.24
CA ILE A 443 4.04 -1.12 -14.96
C ILE A 443 2.62 -0.90 -14.45
N HIS A 444 1.88 -1.99 -14.17
CA HIS A 444 0.55 -1.85 -13.60
C HIS A 444 0.61 -1.23 -12.20
N ALA A 445 1.52 -1.71 -11.35
CA ALA A 445 1.73 -1.15 -10.02
C ALA A 445 2.08 0.36 -10.08
N ALA A 446 2.98 0.75 -10.97
CA ALA A 446 3.38 2.14 -11.17
C ALA A 446 2.23 3.05 -11.63
N LYS A 447 1.31 2.55 -12.46
CA LYS A 447 0.14 3.32 -12.93
C LYS A 447 -0.99 3.38 -11.90
N ALA A 448 -1.17 2.30 -11.11
CA ALA A 448 -2.23 2.22 -10.11
C ALA A 448 -1.89 2.99 -8.83
N HIS A 449 -0.60 3.11 -8.51
CA HIS A 449 -0.09 3.73 -7.28
C HIS A 449 0.90 4.84 -7.63
N THR A 450 0.41 6.05 -7.69
CA THR A 450 1.14 7.26 -8.14
C THR A 450 2.21 7.73 -7.14
N PHE A 451 2.45 7.01 -6.03
CA PHE A 451 3.35 7.46 -4.97
C PHE A 451 4.48 6.48 -4.67
N GLN A 452 4.98 5.73 -5.68
CA GLN A 452 6.03 4.74 -5.45
C GLN A 452 6.88 4.52 -6.70
N LEU A 453 8.19 4.36 -6.50
CA LEU A 453 9.14 4.04 -7.55
C LEU A 453 9.25 2.52 -7.74
N SER A 454 9.36 2.09 -9.01
CA SER A 454 9.51 0.68 -9.35
C SER A 454 10.91 0.16 -8.99
N VAL A 455 10.96 -1.07 -8.48
CA VAL A 455 12.23 -1.79 -8.25
C VAL A 455 12.88 -2.31 -9.53
N ARG A 456 12.20 -2.20 -10.68
CA ARG A 456 12.75 -2.55 -12.00
C ARG A 456 13.29 -1.33 -12.73
N ARG A 457 14.53 -1.39 -13.18
CA ARG A 457 15.18 -0.29 -13.91
C ARG A 457 14.40 0.13 -15.15
N ASP A 458 13.97 -0.82 -15.99
CA ASP A 458 13.25 -0.56 -17.23
C ASP A 458 11.88 0.10 -17.01
N VAL A 459 11.17 -0.28 -15.93
CA VAL A 459 9.90 0.34 -15.55
C VAL A 459 10.11 1.71 -14.93
N LEU A 460 11.14 1.88 -14.10
CA LEU A 460 11.51 3.16 -13.51
C LEU A 460 11.84 4.20 -14.59
N GLU A 461 12.60 3.82 -15.63
CA GLU A 461 12.90 4.66 -16.78
C GLU A 461 11.62 5.05 -17.55
N GLU A 462 10.63 4.15 -17.66
CA GLU A 462 9.33 4.48 -18.24
C GLU A 462 8.50 5.40 -17.35
N GLN A 463 8.51 5.21 -16.01
CA GLN A 463 7.88 6.15 -15.08
C GLN A 463 8.44 7.56 -15.28
N ILE A 464 9.77 7.70 -15.35
CA ILE A 464 10.44 8.98 -15.60
C ILE A 464 10.03 9.55 -16.96
N ALA A 465 10.07 8.75 -18.03
CA ALA A 465 9.74 9.19 -19.38
C ALA A 465 8.26 9.59 -19.54
N SER A 466 7.36 9.02 -18.74
CA SER A 466 5.92 9.32 -18.76
C SER A 466 5.50 10.37 -17.73
N ALA A 467 6.43 10.85 -16.90
CA ALA A 467 6.14 11.86 -15.88
C ALA A 467 5.60 13.13 -16.54
N SER A 468 4.46 13.58 -16.05
CA SER A 468 3.84 14.81 -16.55
C SER A 468 3.20 15.56 -15.38
N MET A 469 3.50 16.82 -15.26
CA MET A 469 2.87 17.69 -14.27
C MET A 469 1.41 17.94 -14.64
N GLY A 470 0.55 17.01 -14.30
CA GLY A 470 -0.91 17.10 -14.53
C GLY A 470 -1.74 17.46 -13.30
N SER A 471 -1.17 17.52 -12.10
CA SER A 471 -1.88 17.86 -10.86
C SER A 471 -1.29 19.11 -10.22
N GLN A 472 -2.17 20.10 -9.96
CA GLN A 472 -1.84 21.23 -9.11
C GLN A 472 -1.61 20.69 -7.68
N MET A 473 -0.37 20.57 -7.24
CA MET A 473 -0.08 20.49 -5.82
C MET A 473 -0.18 21.89 -5.21
N ASN A 474 -1.00 22.04 -4.20
CA ASN A 474 -1.05 23.25 -3.37
C ASN A 474 0.16 23.21 -2.42
N ILE A 475 1.21 23.90 -2.78
CA ILE A 475 2.31 24.20 -1.85
C ILE A 475 1.79 25.26 -0.89
N PRO A 476 1.82 25.04 0.44
CA PRO A 476 1.53 26.10 1.40
C PRO A 476 2.51 27.25 1.19
N GLY A 477 2.03 28.43 0.77
CA GLY A 477 2.84 29.63 0.54
C GLY A 477 2.79 30.23 -0.86
N GLU A 478 1.68 30.08 -1.60
CA GLU A 478 1.39 30.84 -2.83
C GLU A 478 2.34 30.65 -4.05
N VAL A 479 2.69 29.44 -4.45
CA VAL A 479 3.17 29.23 -5.80
C VAL A 479 2.38 28.10 -6.47
N SER A 480 1.37 28.50 -7.27
CA SER A 480 0.83 27.59 -8.29
C SER A 480 1.89 27.47 -9.39
N VAL A 481 2.82 26.53 -9.24
CA VAL A 481 3.82 26.29 -10.26
C VAL A 481 3.21 25.40 -11.33
N GLY A 482 2.77 26.00 -12.41
CA GLY A 482 2.57 25.30 -13.67
C GLY A 482 3.95 24.95 -14.23
N SER A 483 4.44 23.77 -13.90
CA SER A 483 5.80 23.42 -14.19
C SER A 483 5.89 22.34 -15.27
N ASN A 484 6.83 22.52 -16.17
CA ASN A 484 7.27 21.47 -17.07
C ASN A 484 8.29 20.62 -16.32
N VAL A 485 8.02 19.31 -16.19
CA VAL A 485 9.03 18.33 -15.81
C VAL A 485 10.10 18.36 -16.91
N ASP A 486 11.33 18.64 -16.56
CA ASP A 486 12.48 18.44 -17.44
C ASP A 486 12.91 16.98 -17.32
N ILE A 487 12.27 16.11 -18.14
CA ILE A 487 12.47 14.66 -18.08
C ILE A 487 13.95 14.28 -18.19
N GLU A 488 14.72 14.98 -19.02
CA GLU A 488 16.14 14.70 -19.21
C GLU A 488 16.94 15.05 -17.95
N LYS A 489 16.73 16.21 -17.36
CA LYS A 489 17.46 16.71 -16.20
C LYS A 489 16.98 16.04 -14.90
N ASP A 490 15.67 16.10 -14.64
CA ASP A 490 15.07 15.58 -13.39
C ASP A 490 15.19 14.05 -13.33
N GLY A 491 14.99 13.38 -14.48
CA GLY A 491 15.16 11.94 -14.59
C GLY A 491 16.61 11.50 -14.40
N ALA A 492 17.58 12.20 -14.98
CA ALA A 492 18.99 11.91 -14.80
C ALA A 492 19.43 12.09 -13.34
N MET A 493 18.97 13.16 -12.67
CA MET A 493 19.22 13.42 -11.26
C MET A 493 18.62 12.32 -10.38
N LEU A 494 17.36 11.95 -10.59
CA LEU A 494 16.72 10.89 -9.82
C LEU A 494 17.43 9.54 -9.98
N LEU A 495 17.82 9.16 -11.19
CA LEU A 495 18.56 7.93 -11.45
C LEU A 495 19.94 7.95 -10.77
N ASP A 496 20.65 9.07 -10.80
CA ASP A 496 21.95 9.22 -10.12
C ASP A 496 21.81 9.06 -8.60
N LEU A 497 20.79 9.66 -8.00
CA LEU A 497 20.49 9.49 -6.57
C LEU A 497 20.17 8.04 -6.21
N ILE A 498 19.35 7.36 -7.03
CA ILE A 498 18.99 5.94 -6.84
C ILE A 498 20.22 5.04 -6.96
N ASP A 499 21.11 5.29 -7.93
CA ASP A 499 22.30 4.49 -8.16
C ASP A 499 23.34 4.64 -7.03
N ARG A 500 23.33 5.78 -6.33
CA ARG A 500 24.18 6.03 -5.14
C ARG A 500 23.51 5.64 -3.82
N ALA A 501 22.19 5.40 -3.83
CA ALA A 501 21.46 5.11 -2.61
C ALA A 501 21.87 3.77 -1.99
N LYS A 502 21.98 3.75 -0.66
CA LYS A 502 22.13 2.53 0.15
C LYS A 502 20.76 2.00 0.59
N PRO A 503 20.66 0.70 0.89
CA PRO A 503 19.49 0.17 1.57
C PRO A 503 19.27 0.88 2.90
N TYR A 504 18.04 1.34 3.15
CA TYR A 504 17.67 1.73 4.48
C TYR A 504 17.56 0.49 5.36
N LYS A 505 18.35 0.44 6.42
CA LYS A 505 18.25 -0.58 7.46
C LYS A 505 17.63 0.06 8.70
N THR A 506 16.53 -0.50 9.16
CA THR A 506 15.92 -0.06 10.40
C THR A 506 16.77 -0.49 11.60
N PHE A 507 16.82 0.33 12.62
CA PHE A 507 17.25 -0.16 13.93
C PHE A 507 16.38 -1.32 14.38
N PRO A 508 16.96 -2.30 15.12
CA PRO A 508 16.16 -3.27 15.85
C PRO A 508 15.04 -2.57 16.63
N ARG A 509 13.85 -3.12 16.58
CA ARG A 509 12.66 -2.52 17.19
C ARG A 509 12.86 -2.18 18.68
N GLU A 510 13.60 -3.02 19.39
CA GLU A 510 13.94 -2.81 20.80
C GLU A 510 14.74 -1.51 21.01
N LEU A 511 15.70 -1.24 20.12
CA LEU A 511 16.48 0.02 20.13
C LEU A 511 15.58 1.23 19.84
N TRP A 512 14.71 1.15 18.84
CA TRP A 512 13.74 2.19 18.55
C TRP A 512 12.81 2.47 19.73
N ASN A 513 12.30 1.44 20.40
CA ASN A 513 11.46 1.60 21.57
C ASN A 513 12.20 2.32 22.70
N ILE A 514 13.48 1.95 22.93
CA ILE A 514 14.31 2.62 23.94
C ILE A 514 14.45 4.12 23.62
N LEU A 515 14.76 4.45 22.37
CA LEU A 515 14.93 5.84 21.92
C LEU A 515 13.61 6.64 22.06
N TYR A 516 12.50 6.13 21.57
CA TYR A 516 11.20 6.82 21.62
C TYR A 516 10.69 7.03 23.05
N GLU A 517 10.81 6.03 23.91
CA GLU A 517 10.37 6.14 25.30
C GLU A 517 11.12 7.24 26.06
N GLU A 518 12.42 7.31 25.90
CA GLU A 518 13.24 8.32 26.56
C GLU A 518 13.08 9.72 25.92
N GLU A 519 12.90 9.77 24.60
CA GLU A 519 12.58 10.98 23.86
C GLU A 519 11.27 11.61 24.33
N ASP A 520 10.20 10.82 24.44
CA ASP A 520 8.90 11.28 24.95
C ASP A 520 8.99 11.86 26.35
N LEU A 521 9.78 11.23 27.23
CA LEU A 521 10.03 11.75 28.58
C LEU A 521 10.78 13.10 28.57
N TYR A 522 11.74 13.25 27.69
CA TYR A 522 12.49 14.49 27.53
C TYR A 522 11.62 15.61 26.93
N LEU A 523 10.90 15.34 25.83
CA LEU A 523 10.03 16.32 25.16
C LEU A 523 8.87 16.76 26.03
N SER A 524 8.33 15.87 26.88
CA SER A 524 7.32 16.23 27.87
C SER A 524 7.87 17.06 29.05
N GLY A 525 9.18 17.26 29.13
CA GLY A 525 9.85 17.93 30.25
C GLY A 525 9.87 17.09 31.54
N SER A 526 9.59 15.78 31.45
CA SER A 526 9.60 14.86 32.59
C SER A 526 11.00 14.54 33.07
N ILE A 527 11.99 14.58 32.17
CA ILE A 527 13.40 14.38 32.47
C ILE A 527 14.27 15.49 31.85
N THR A 528 15.47 15.69 32.41
CA THR A 528 16.47 16.61 31.87
C THR A 528 17.32 15.93 30.81
N LYS A 529 18.09 16.71 30.01
CA LYS A 529 19.07 16.21 29.04
C LYS A 529 20.05 15.21 29.66
N ASP A 530 20.62 15.55 30.83
CA ASP A 530 21.57 14.66 31.49
C ASP A 530 20.96 13.32 31.88
N ILE A 531 19.71 13.34 32.37
CA ILE A 531 18.94 12.10 32.70
C ILE A 531 18.64 11.30 31.43
N LEU A 532 18.26 11.96 30.33
CA LEU A 532 18.04 11.31 29.04
C LEU A 532 19.31 10.55 28.60
N ILE A 533 20.47 11.24 28.62
CA ILE A 533 21.74 10.66 28.21
C ILE A 533 22.10 9.46 29.09
N ASP A 534 22.02 9.60 30.42
CA ASP A 534 22.30 8.52 31.37
C ASP A 534 21.35 7.31 31.15
N HIS A 535 20.07 7.55 30.87
CA HIS A 535 19.11 6.48 30.60
C HIS A 535 19.44 5.75 29.31
N LEU A 536 19.72 6.49 28.22
CA LEU A 536 20.04 5.88 26.94
C LEU A 536 21.36 5.12 26.99
N GLU A 537 22.40 5.66 27.65
CA GLU A 537 23.68 4.97 27.84
C GLU A 537 23.47 3.63 28.57
N ASN A 538 22.70 3.63 29.65
CA ASN A 538 22.43 2.41 30.42
C ASN A 538 21.58 1.40 29.63
N ARG A 539 20.47 1.84 29.00
CA ARG A 539 19.53 0.94 28.35
C ARG A 539 20.10 0.38 27.05
N ILE A 540 20.74 1.23 26.21
CA ILE A 540 21.38 0.79 24.97
C ILE A 540 22.63 -0.03 25.28
N GLY A 541 23.41 0.34 26.30
CA GLY A 541 24.53 -0.46 26.76
C GLY A 541 24.14 -1.89 27.13
N LEU A 542 23.08 -2.06 27.95
CA LEU A 542 22.52 -3.37 28.27
C LEU A 542 22.05 -4.14 27.03
N TYR A 543 21.35 -3.47 26.11
CA TYR A 543 20.91 -4.08 24.87
C TYR A 543 22.10 -4.61 24.04
N LEU A 544 23.15 -3.82 23.90
CA LEU A 544 24.35 -4.22 23.16
C LEU A 544 25.10 -5.38 23.84
N GLU A 545 25.12 -5.42 25.19
CA GLU A 545 25.70 -6.54 25.95
C GLU A 545 24.90 -7.85 25.77
N GLU A 546 23.57 -7.79 25.71
CA GLU A 546 22.73 -8.95 25.49
C GLU A 546 22.83 -9.54 24.07
N LYS A 547 23.25 -8.75 23.11
CA LYS A 547 23.44 -9.19 21.70
C LYS A 547 24.86 -9.71 21.41
N ARG A 548 25.80 -9.63 22.37
CA ARG A 548 27.14 -10.23 22.29
C ARG A 548 27.07 -11.74 22.56
#